data_4df14cdedcc0e25d764beec5c9f3368a
#
_entry.id   4df14cdedcc0e25d764beec5c9f3368a
#
_cell.length_a   1.000
_cell.length_b   1.000
_cell.length_c   1.000
_cell.angle_alpha   90.00
_cell.angle_beta   90.00
_cell.angle_gamma   90.00
#
_symmetry.space_group_name_H-M   'P 1'
#
loop_
_entity.id
_entity.type
_entity.pdbx_description
1 polymer ?
#
loop_
_entity_poly.entity_id
_entity_poly.type
_entity_poly.pdbx_seq_one_letter_code
_entity_poly.pdbx_strand_id
1 'polypeptide(L)'
;MQGKPQTPLTVTICGGGRTGHLNAVLFKQLPGVTVNLLTANPEVLTAHEAGEPVVAHLPGNRQITARFDLVSTDAADVIPDADVIIVTLPAHARMALLEQIAPYVATEKPVFVGAIPGFCGFDWLAERILGDLPNVVIWGMKDVPHTAFELDPGRSIRMGGPKATLHVATHDREDNQSRDQVLAHLNRLYDAPVEMLESFLEITLTPGNPIMHSSVIYGLIGPFGQWHNRQFGKPICWWSECPEIGAYFLERCDGESQQLCKVIERKLSVDLSSVRPLKDEIVDAHGDQIRDSHTMLSVLRSNQAYAGILAPLIPDTPSSENLIMDPKSRAFEEDVAFGLALLVEMGRRLSVPLPHIEEIFGWCVTYMGGLAKSSLDYFPHSWPTEGHKL
;
A
#
# COMPACT_ATOMS: atom_id res chain seq x y z
N MET A 1 -19.57 33.89 8.72
CA MET A 1 -20.56 32.79 8.69
C MET A 1 -20.06 31.76 9.70
N GLN A 2 -20.74 31.60 10.83
CA GLN A 2 -20.41 30.53 11.78
C GLN A 2 -20.84 29.21 11.14
N GLY A 3 -19.87 28.35 10.77
CA GLY A 3 -20.15 27.04 10.23
C GLY A 3 -20.96 26.22 11.23
N LYS A 4 -21.89 25.41 10.74
CA LYS A 4 -22.60 24.42 11.59
C LYS A 4 -21.55 23.60 12.36
N PRO A 5 -21.80 23.31 13.65
CA PRO A 5 -20.87 22.45 14.39
C PRO A 5 -20.71 21.13 13.63
N GLN A 6 -19.49 20.80 13.28
CA GLN A 6 -19.20 19.53 12.61
C GLN A 6 -19.40 18.41 13.65
N THR A 7 -20.06 17.34 13.24
CA THR A 7 -20.21 16.14 14.06
C THR A 7 -18.81 15.62 14.47
N PRO A 8 -18.57 15.29 15.74
CA PRO A 8 -17.31 14.67 16.14
C PRO A 8 -16.99 13.44 15.26
N LEU A 9 -15.71 13.22 14.98
CA LEU A 9 -15.22 12.09 14.20
C LEU A 9 -13.98 11.52 14.88
N THR A 10 -14.02 10.25 15.25
CA THR A 10 -12.88 9.54 15.83
C THR A 10 -12.22 8.68 14.75
N VAL A 11 -10.96 8.96 14.48
CA VAL A 11 -10.13 8.21 13.53
C VAL A 11 -9.05 7.46 14.29
N THR A 12 -9.00 6.15 14.14
CA THR A 12 -7.90 5.33 14.64
C THR A 12 -7.03 4.88 13.48
N ILE A 13 -5.75 5.27 13.51
CA ILE A 13 -4.75 4.86 12.54
C ILE A 13 -3.97 3.67 13.09
N CYS A 14 -4.00 2.57 12.37
CA CYS A 14 -3.27 1.35 12.71
C CYS A 14 -1.97 1.29 11.89
N GLY A 15 -0.86 1.67 12.53
CA GLY A 15 0.47 1.70 11.94
C GLY A 15 1.22 3.00 12.19
N GLY A 16 2.34 2.89 12.93
CA GLY A 16 3.24 4.00 13.26
C GLY A 16 4.32 4.28 12.21
N GLY A 17 4.05 4.00 10.94
CA GLY A 17 4.95 4.30 9.83
C GLY A 17 4.77 5.70 9.25
N ARG A 18 5.43 5.98 8.12
CA ARG A 18 5.41 7.31 7.46
C ARG A 18 3.99 7.77 7.12
N THR A 19 3.20 6.92 6.47
CA THR A 19 1.81 7.24 6.10
C THR A 19 0.94 7.48 7.32
N GLY A 20 1.08 6.65 8.36
CA GLY A 20 0.32 6.80 9.61
C GLY A 20 0.63 8.11 10.32
N HIS A 21 1.91 8.45 10.51
CA HIS A 21 2.32 9.70 11.16
C HIS A 21 1.83 10.93 10.40
N LEU A 22 2.04 10.95 9.07
CA LEU A 22 1.66 12.12 8.28
C LEU A 22 0.14 12.33 8.29
N ASN A 23 -0.66 11.27 8.08
CA ASN A 23 -2.11 11.36 8.16
C ASN A 23 -2.56 11.83 9.56
N ALA A 24 -1.98 11.27 10.63
CA ALA A 24 -2.35 11.65 11.99
C ALA A 24 -2.10 13.14 12.26
N VAL A 25 -0.95 13.68 11.84
CA VAL A 25 -0.63 15.11 12.02
C VAL A 25 -1.58 15.99 11.22
N LEU A 26 -1.89 15.62 9.97
CA LEU A 26 -2.79 16.37 9.10
C LEU A 26 -4.23 16.36 9.65
N PHE A 27 -4.74 15.21 10.06
CA PHE A 27 -6.09 15.09 10.60
C PHE A 27 -6.28 15.86 11.91
N LYS A 28 -5.24 15.97 12.73
CA LYS A 28 -5.28 16.79 13.95
C LYS A 28 -5.38 18.29 13.69
N GLN A 29 -5.21 18.75 12.46
CA GLN A 29 -5.48 20.15 12.08
C GLN A 29 -6.99 20.40 11.85
N LEU A 30 -7.79 19.33 11.71
CA LEU A 30 -9.21 19.44 11.38
C LEU A 30 -10.08 19.61 12.62
N PRO A 31 -11.06 20.52 12.61
CA PRO A 31 -11.93 20.74 13.76
C PRO A 31 -12.82 19.52 14.04
N GLY A 32 -12.92 19.14 15.31
CA GLY A 32 -13.78 18.05 15.77
C GLY A 32 -13.31 16.66 15.34
N VAL A 33 -12.01 16.48 14.99
CA VAL A 33 -11.40 15.18 14.70
C VAL A 33 -10.54 14.75 15.88
N THR A 34 -10.88 13.60 16.45
CA THR A 34 -10.05 12.85 17.41
C THR A 34 -9.20 11.87 16.64
N VAL A 35 -7.88 11.81 16.94
CA VAL A 35 -6.94 10.94 16.25
C VAL A 35 -6.21 10.05 17.23
N ASN A 36 -6.47 8.75 17.15
CA ASN A 36 -5.79 7.73 17.91
C ASN A 36 -4.80 6.95 17.02
N LEU A 37 -3.75 6.43 17.60
CA LEU A 37 -2.73 5.64 16.91
C LEU A 37 -2.51 4.30 17.61
N LEU A 38 -2.73 3.21 16.90
CA LEU A 38 -2.35 1.85 17.30
C LEU A 38 -0.98 1.52 16.71
N THR A 39 0.04 1.34 17.54
CA THR A 39 1.41 1.05 17.06
C THR A 39 2.21 0.26 18.07
N ALA A 40 2.99 -0.70 17.58
CA ALA A 40 3.94 -1.46 18.40
C ALA A 40 5.32 -0.76 18.54
N ASN A 41 5.50 0.43 17.94
CA ASN A 41 6.79 1.13 18.00
C ASN A 41 6.99 1.82 19.35
N PRO A 42 7.95 1.37 20.19
CA PRO A 42 8.17 1.94 21.52
C PRO A 42 8.62 3.40 21.53
N GLU A 43 9.30 3.86 20.46
CA GLU A 43 9.74 5.25 20.37
C GLU A 43 8.56 6.20 20.25
N VAL A 44 7.53 5.81 19.49
CA VAL A 44 6.28 6.58 19.35
C VAL A 44 5.53 6.70 20.67
N LEU A 45 5.44 5.58 21.40
CA LEU A 45 4.81 5.55 22.73
C LEU A 45 5.55 6.46 23.71
N THR A 46 6.87 6.30 23.79
CA THR A 46 7.71 7.11 24.69
C THR A 46 7.61 8.60 24.39
N ALA A 47 7.65 9.00 23.12
CA ALA A 47 7.50 10.40 22.73
C ALA A 47 6.10 10.95 23.08
N HIS A 48 5.06 10.16 22.87
CA HIS A 48 3.69 10.55 23.22
C HIS A 48 3.52 10.71 24.75
N GLU A 49 4.02 9.77 25.56
CA GLU A 49 3.98 9.82 27.03
C GLU A 49 4.77 11.00 27.58
N ALA A 50 5.91 11.35 26.95
CA ALA A 50 6.67 12.55 27.29
C ALA A 50 5.95 13.87 26.93
N GLY A 51 4.84 13.77 26.20
CA GLY A 51 4.07 14.93 25.77
C GLY A 51 4.67 15.67 24.60
N GLU A 52 5.61 15.06 23.88
CA GLU A 52 6.23 15.65 22.68
C GLU A 52 5.22 15.80 21.55
N PRO A 53 5.14 16.97 20.87
CA PRO A 53 4.34 17.10 19.66
C PRO A 53 5.07 16.51 18.47
N VAL A 54 4.34 15.94 17.52
CA VAL A 54 4.88 15.52 16.24
C VAL A 54 4.90 16.70 15.27
N VAL A 55 6.03 16.93 14.62
CA VAL A 55 6.24 18.02 13.65
C VAL A 55 6.16 17.46 12.24
N ALA A 56 5.25 17.95 11.40
CA ALA A 56 5.27 17.67 9.97
C ALA A 56 5.88 18.83 9.20
N HIS A 57 6.93 18.53 8.44
CA HIS A 57 7.57 19.47 7.51
C HIS A 57 6.89 19.35 6.16
N LEU A 58 6.20 20.40 5.74
CA LEU A 58 5.42 20.46 4.50
C LEU A 58 6.21 21.17 3.39
N PRO A 59 5.81 20.98 2.11
CA PRO A 59 6.37 21.75 0.99
C PRO A 59 6.32 23.27 1.25
N GLY A 60 7.30 24.00 0.72
CA GLY A 60 7.40 25.44 0.90
C GLY A 60 7.86 25.88 2.29
N ASN A 61 8.65 25.06 2.99
CA ASN A 61 9.20 25.31 4.34
C ASN A 61 8.14 25.60 5.42
N ARG A 62 6.92 25.11 5.21
CA ARG A 62 5.85 25.19 6.23
C ARG A 62 6.01 24.04 7.24
N GLN A 63 5.62 24.32 8.46
CA GLN A 63 5.57 23.32 9.52
C GLN A 63 4.23 23.36 10.22
N ILE A 64 3.72 22.21 10.57
CA ILE A 64 2.57 22.03 11.44
C ILE A 64 2.93 21.07 12.56
N THR A 65 2.30 21.21 13.69
CA THR A 65 2.51 20.33 14.85
C THR A 65 1.20 19.75 15.32
N ALA A 66 1.27 18.55 15.85
CA ALA A 66 0.10 17.90 16.44
C ALA A 66 0.49 17.03 17.64
N ARG A 67 -0.44 16.88 18.58
CA ARG A 67 -0.42 15.77 19.56
C ARG A 67 -1.58 14.85 19.24
N PHE A 68 -1.31 13.56 19.19
CA PHE A 68 -2.35 12.56 19.05
C PHE A 68 -3.16 12.47 20.34
N ASP A 69 -4.43 12.13 20.24
CA ASP A 69 -5.30 12.08 21.43
C ASP A 69 -4.93 10.86 22.29
N LEU A 70 -4.70 9.72 21.66
CA LEU A 70 -4.24 8.49 22.32
C LEU A 70 -3.28 7.72 21.42
N VAL A 71 -2.24 7.15 22.03
CA VAL A 71 -1.31 6.20 21.36
C VAL A 71 -1.22 4.97 22.25
N SER A 72 -1.49 3.80 21.68
CA SER A 72 -1.44 2.54 22.43
C SER A 72 -0.91 1.38 21.58
N THR A 73 -0.41 0.35 22.26
CA THR A 73 -0.16 -0.97 21.68
C THR A 73 -1.38 -1.88 21.81
N ASP A 74 -2.33 -1.53 22.68
CA ASP A 74 -3.53 -2.31 22.93
C ASP A 74 -4.70 -1.79 22.07
N ALA A 75 -5.28 -2.68 21.29
CA ALA A 75 -6.44 -2.35 20.48
C ALA A 75 -7.66 -1.97 21.33
N ALA A 76 -7.79 -2.52 22.53
CA ALA A 76 -8.88 -2.22 23.46
C ALA A 76 -8.97 -0.74 23.84
N ASP A 77 -7.83 -0.03 23.80
CA ASP A 77 -7.78 1.39 24.17
C ASP A 77 -8.26 2.32 23.05
N VAL A 78 -8.08 1.94 21.77
CA VAL A 78 -8.17 2.87 20.65
C VAL A 78 -9.21 2.49 19.58
N ILE A 79 -9.72 1.26 19.59
CA ILE A 79 -10.67 0.77 18.60
C ILE A 79 -12.13 1.01 18.95
N PRO A 80 -12.60 0.84 20.21
CA PRO A 80 -14.04 0.85 20.55
C PRO A 80 -14.76 2.13 20.10
N ASP A 81 -14.12 3.28 20.22
CA ASP A 81 -14.74 4.58 19.89
C ASP A 81 -14.52 5.00 18.43
N ALA A 82 -13.75 4.25 17.64
CA ALA A 82 -13.41 4.61 16.27
C ALA A 82 -14.64 4.64 15.34
N ASP A 83 -14.79 5.71 14.56
CA ASP A 83 -15.72 5.79 13.44
C ASP A 83 -15.01 5.34 12.15
N VAL A 84 -13.74 5.71 12.00
CA VAL A 84 -12.89 5.33 10.86
C VAL A 84 -11.62 4.68 11.37
N ILE A 85 -11.33 3.48 10.90
CA ILE A 85 -10.10 2.74 11.17
C ILE A 85 -9.28 2.69 9.87
N ILE A 86 -8.05 3.22 9.92
CA ILE A 86 -7.17 3.30 8.76
C ILE A 86 -5.95 2.41 8.98
N VAL A 87 -5.83 1.34 8.20
CA VAL A 87 -4.70 0.43 8.23
C VAL A 87 -3.60 0.94 7.29
N THR A 88 -2.43 1.27 7.85
CA THR A 88 -1.27 1.74 7.09
C THR A 88 -0.08 0.76 7.14
N LEU A 89 -0.34 -0.45 7.61
CA LEU A 89 0.65 -1.52 7.67
C LEU A 89 0.86 -2.19 6.30
N PRO A 90 2.05 -2.76 6.05
CA PRO A 90 2.31 -3.58 4.87
C PRO A 90 1.43 -4.84 4.85
N ALA A 91 1.18 -5.41 3.65
CA ALA A 91 0.20 -6.48 3.46
C ALA A 91 0.45 -7.71 4.37
N HIS A 92 1.70 -8.10 4.56
CA HIS A 92 2.07 -9.25 5.40
C HIS A 92 1.69 -9.10 6.89
N ALA A 93 1.50 -7.87 7.38
CA ALA A 93 1.15 -7.59 8.77
C ALA A 93 -0.35 -7.36 8.99
N ARG A 94 -1.15 -7.20 7.93
CA ARG A 94 -2.55 -6.80 8.03
C ARG A 94 -3.45 -7.86 8.64
N MET A 95 -3.20 -9.15 8.34
CA MET A 95 -4.00 -10.25 8.89
C MET A 95 -3.95 -10.24 10.43
N ALA A 96 -2.76 -10.25 11.00
CA ALA A 96 -2.59 -10.24 12.45
C ALA A 96 -3.18 -8.97 13.10
N LEU A 97 -3.06 -7.82 12.43
CA LEU A 97 -3.70 -6.58 12.91
C LEU A 97 -5.23 -6.70 12.91
N LEU A 98 -5.84 -7.14 11.80
CA LEU A 98 -7.30 -7.25 11.73
C LEU A 98 -7.84 -8.25 12.75
N GLU A 99 -7.16 -9.38 12.96
CA GLU A 99 -7.48 -10.35 14.03
C GLU A 99 -7.37 -9.70 15.41
N GLN A 100 -6.37 -8.85 15.64
CA GLN A 100 -6.18 -8.12 16.91
C GLN A 100 -7.29 -7.11 17.17
N ILE A 101 -7.74 -6.37 16.15
CA ILE A 101 -8.73 -5.30 16.34
C ILE A 101 -10.18 -5.80 16.29
N ALA A 102 -10.48 -6.89 15.59
CA ALA A 102 -11.83 -7.40 15.37
C ALA A 102 -12.68 -7.52 16.64
N PRO A 103 -12.17 -8.02 17.79
CA PRO A 103 -12.95 -8.14 19.04
C PRO A 103 -13.39 -6.82 19.63
N TYR A 104 -12.79 -5.70 19.23
CA TYR A 104 -13.00 -4.39 19.81
C TYR A 104 -13.75 -3.43 18.90
N VAL A 105 -14.06 -3.83 17.66
CA VAL A 105 -14.84 -3.02 16.73
C VAL A 105 -16.26 -2.86 17.27
N ALA A 106 -16.73 -1.61 17.38
CA ALA A 106 -18.08 -1.31 17.86
C ALA A 106 -19.13 -1.98 16.97
N THR A 107 -20.20 -2.51 17.55
CA THR A 107 -21.28 -3.22 16.84
C THR A 107 -22.56 -2.41 16.70
N GLU A 108 -22.71 -1.33 17.47
CA GLU A 108 -23.93 -0.50 17.55
C GLU A 108 -23.93 0.71 16.61
N LYS A 109 -22.83 0.94 15.89
CA LYS A 109 -22.70 2.03 14.92
C LYS A 109 -21.93 1.57 13.67
N PRO A 110 -22.08 2.22 12.52
CA PRO A 110 -21.21 1.97 11.37
C PRO A 110 -19.75 2.27 11.71
N VAL A 111 -18.84 1.40 11.33
CA VAL A 111 -17.38 1.56 11.45
C VAL A 111 -16.73 1.34 10.10
N PHE A 112 -15.98 2.33 9.63
CA PHE A 112 -15.37 2.33 8.30
C PHE A 112 -13.93 1.84 8.39
N VAL A 113 -13.67 0.58 8.01
CA VAL A 113 -12.34 -0.05 8.08
C VAL A 113 -11.70 -0.08 6.70
N GLY A 114 -10.57 0.61 6.55
CA GLY A 114 -9.90 0.69 5.26
C GLY A 114 -8.39 0.64 5.32
N ALA A 115 -7.74 0.37 4.19
CA ALA A 115 -6.29 0.35 4.06
C ALA A 115 -5.76 1.41 3.09
N ILE A 116 -4.58 1.96 3.43
CA ILE A 116 -3.85 2.94 2.64
C ILE A 116 -2.40 2.49 2.47
N PRO A 117 -2.00 2.06 1.26
CA PRO A 117 -2.85 1.68 0.13
C PRO A 117 -3.57 0.36 0.37
N GLY A 118 -4.68 0.10 -0.36
CA GLY A 118 -5.54 -1.08 -0.21
C GLY A 118 -5.15 -2.29 -1.05
N PHE A 119 -4.00 -2.30 -1.71
CA PHE A 119 -3.58 -3.36 -2.63
C PHE A 119 -3.43 -4.74 -1.96
N CYS A 120 -3.15 -5.77 -2.76
CA CYS A 120 -3.03 -7.17 -2.37
C CYS A 120 -4.33 -7.81 -1.86
N GLY A 121 -5.52 -7.36 -2.35
CA GLY A 121 -6.81 -7.92 -1.96
C GLY A 121 -7.16 -7.65 -0.51
N PHE A 122 -6.93 -6.43 -0.03
CA PHE A 122 -7.26 -6.04 1.34
C PHE A 122 -8.74 -6.25 1.67
N ASP A 123 -9.61 -5.99 0.72
CA ASP A 123 -11.06 -6.17 0.86
C ASP A 123 -11.43 -7.62 1.18
N TRP A 124 -10.84 -8.60 0.50
CA TRP A 124 -11.05 -10.02 0.77
C TRP A 124 -10.49 -10.43 2.13
N LEU A 125 -9.33 -9.89 2.51
CA LEU A 125 -8.77 -10.12 3.84
C LEU A 125 -9.69 -9.56 4.93
N ALA A 126 -10.17 -8.32 4.75
CA ALA A 126 -11.05 -7.67 5.70
C ALA A 126 -12.42 -8.37 5.79
N GLU A 127 -12.98 -8.78 4.65
CA GLU A 127 -14.21 -9.58 4.61
C GLU A 127 -14.07 -10.91 5.34
N ARG A 128 -12.95 -11.60 5.16
CA ARG A 128 -12.69 -12.87 5.85
C ARG A 128 -12.66 -12.74 7.37
N ILE A 129 -12.15 -11.61 7.90
CA ILE A 129 -11.94 -11.43 9.35
C ILE A 129 -13.09 -10.66 9.99
N LEU A 130 -13.65 -9.69 9.30
CA LEU A 130 -14.65 -8.76 9.81
C LEU A 130 -16.05 -8.98 9.20
N GLY A 131 -16.20 -9.96 8.29
CA GLY A 131 -17.43 -10.17 7.54
C GLY A 131 -18.65 -10.52 8.40
N ASP A 132 -18.45 -11.09 9.58
CA ASP A 132 -19.51 -11.36 10.55
C ASP A 132 -20.01 -10.09 11.28
N LEU A 133 -19.38 -8.93 11.05
CA LEU A 133 -19.77 -7.62 11.61
C LEU A 133 -20.51 -6.82 10.50
N PRO A 134 -21.86 -6.85 10.48
CA PRO A 134 -22.65 -6.26 9.40
C PRO A 134 -22.60 -4.71 9.37
N ASN A 135 -22.15 -4.11 10.45
CA ASN A 135 -21.97 -2.65 10.58
C ASN A 135 -20.58 -2.17 10.15
N VAL A 136 -19.67 -3.07 9.78
CA VAL A 136 -18.35 -2.71 9.22
C VAL A 136 -18.47 -2.46 7.74
N VAL A 137 -18.02 -1.30 7.31
CA VAL A 137 -17.89 -0.90 5.91
C VAL A 137 -16.43 -1.01 5.48
N ILE A 138 -16.14 -1.87 4.50
CA ILE A 138 -14.78 -2.15 4.03
C ILE A 138 -14.43 -1.25 2.85
N TRP A 139 -13.30 -0.55 2.94
CA TRP A 139 -12.81 0.33 1.88
C TRP A 139 -11.28 0.25 1.72
N GLY A 140 -10.79 0.76 0.60
CA GLY A 140 -9.35 0.90 0.36
C GLY A 140 -9.05 2.10 -0.50
N MET A 141 -7.85 2.66 -0.35
CA MET A 141 -7.33 3.71 -1.22
C MET A 141 -6.31 3.12 -2.19
N LYS A 142 -6.39 3.52 -3.46
CA LYS A 142 -5.53 3.00 -4.53
C LYS A 142 -4.05 3.25 -4.24
N ASP A 143 -3.74 4.45 -3.73
CA ASP A 143 -2.38 4.91 -3.43
C ASP A 143 -2.28 5.56 -2.05
N VAL A 144 -1.05 5.92 -1.65
CA VAL A 144 -0.86 6.82 -0.52
C VAL A 144 -1.30 8.24 -0.88
N PRO A 145 -2.03 8.96 -0.02
CA PRO A 145 -2.52 10.32 -0.31
C PRO A 145 -1.40 11.36 -0.41
N HIS A 146 -0.29 11.09 0.24
CA HIS A 146 0.89 11.95 0.29
C HIS A 146 2.15 11.11 0.25
N THR A 147 3.17 11.58 -0.45
CA THR A 147 4.52 11.02 -0.28
C THR A 147 5.10 11.51 1.04
N ALA A 148 5.74 10.61 1.79
CA ALA A 148 6.30 10.90 3.10
C ALA A 148 7.71 10.31 3.26
N PHE A 149 8.62 11.11 3.84
CA PHE A 149 10.03 10.78 3.99
C PHE A 149 10.51 11.10 5.42
N GLU A 150 11.75 10.73 5.74
CA GLU A 150 12.49 11.18 6.93
C GLU A 150 11.66 11.12 8.23
N LEU A 151 11.08 9.94 8.51
CA LEU A 151 10.37 9.72 9.76
C LEU A 151 11.35 9.59 10.92
N ASP A 152 11.21 10.47 11.91
CA ASP A 152 11.68 10.29 13.29
C ASP A 152 10.45 9.88 14.13
N PRO A 153 10.34 8.61 14.55
CA PRO A 153 9.12 8.07 15.13
C PRO A 153 8.65 8.86 16.35
N GLY A 154 7.40 9.30 16.32
CA GLY A 154 6.79 10.10 17.38
C GLY A 154 7.24 11.56 17.46
N ARG A 155 8.19 12.02 16.63
CA ARG A 155 8.77 13.37 16.68
C ARG A 155 8.60 14.16 15.42
N SER A 156 8.99 13.59 14.26
CA SER A 156 8.88 14.37 13.02
C SER A 156 8.68 13.51 11.77
N ILE A 157 8.09 14.14 10.75
CA ILE A 157 7.86 13.55 9.43
C ILE A 157 7.99 14.63 8.35
N ARG A 158 8.57 14.30 7.18
CA ARG A 158 8.60 15.19 6.03
C ARG A 158 7.62 14.74 4.95
N MET A 159 6.74 15.65 4.52
CA MET A 159 5.85 15.47 3.38
C MET A 159 6.58 15.86 2.09
N GLY A 160 6.58 14.98 1.10
CA GLY A 160 7.08 15.28 -0.24
C GLY A 160 6.06 16.05 -1.08
N GLY A 161 4.81 15.61 -1.07
CA GLY A 161 3.72 16.28 -1.77
C GLY A 161 2.41 15.48 -1.69
N PRO A 162 1.26 16.16 -1.84
CA PRO A 162 -0.04 15.52 -1.95
C PRO A 162 -0.27 14.94 -3.35
N LYS A 163 -1.12 13.94 -3.47
CA LYS A 163 -1.75 13.53 -4.74
C LYS A 163 -2.79 14.57 -5.16
N ALA A 164 -2.99 14.73 -6.47
CA ALA A 164 -3.99 15.65 -7.02
C ALA A 164 -5.43 15.14 -6.84
N THR A 165 -5.62 13.82 -6.93
CA THR A 165 -6.89 13.12 -6.73
C THR A 165 -6.62 11.82 -5.99
N LEU A 166 -7.52 11.44 -5.10
CA LEU A 166 -7.47 10.19 -4.34
C LEU A 166 -8.55 9.25 -4.85
N HIS A 167 -8.17 8.05 -5.26
CA HIS A 167 -9.10 7.04 -5.73
C HIS A 167 -9.32 6.00 -4.64
N VAL A 168 -10.57 5.69 -4.37
CA VAL A 168 -10.99 4.74 -3.34
C VAL A 168 -12.01 3.75 -3.90
N ALA A 169 -12.04 2.54 -3.34
CA ALA A 169 -13.08 1.57 -3.61
C ALA A 169 -13.60 0.98 -2.30
N THR A 170 -14.79 0.42 -2.35
CA THR A 170 -15.37 -0.38 -1.27
C THR A 170 -15.45 -1.84 -1.69
N HIS A 171 -15.55 -2.75 -0.72
CA HIS A 171 -15.84 -4.15 -1.01
C HIS A 171 -17.21 -4.29 -1.72
N ASP A 172 -17.38 -5.30 -2.55
CA ASP A 172 -18.58 -5.48 -3.39
C ASP A 172 -19.87 -5.68 -2.59
N ARG A 173 -19.80 -6.02 -1.30
CA ARG A 173 -20.97 -6.12 -0.41
C ARG A 173 -21.55 -4.77 0.00
N GLU A 174 -20.80 -3.69 -0.19
CA GLU A 174 -21.18 -2.36 0.32
C GLU A 174 -22.20 -1.69 -0.60
N ASP A 175 -23.29 -1.20 -0.02
CA ASP A 175 -24.33 -0.48 -0.74
C ASP A 175 -23.92 0.97 -1.09
N ASN A 176 -24.74 1.64 -1.88
CA ASN A 176 -24.49 3.02 -2.29
C ASN A 176 -24.45 3.98 -1.10
N GLN A 177 -25.25 3.74 -0.05
CA GLN A 177 -25.26 4.59 1.14
C GLN A 177 -23.92 4.48 1.89
N SER A 178 -23.37 3.28 2.03
CA SER A 178 -22.08 3.03 2.62
C SER A 178 -20.96 3.69 1.81
N ARG A 179 -21.01 3.59 0.48
CA ARG A 179 -20.07 4.25 -0.45
C ARG A 179 -20.09 5.76 -0.30
N ASP A 180 -21.27 6.39 -0.22
CA ASP A 180 -21.43 7.82 -0.02
C ASP A 180 -20.87 8.27 1.35
N GLN A 181 -21.05 7.45 2.40
CA GLN A 181 -20.49 7.73 3.72
C GLN A 181 -18.97 7.64 3.74
N VAL A 182 -18.37 6.65 3.06
CA VAL A 182 -16.90 6.57 2.87
C VAL A 182 -16.40 7.85 2.21
N LEU A 183 -17.02 8.27 1.10
CA LEU A 183 -16.65 9.52 0.41
C LEU A 183 -16.77 10.73 1.32
N ALA A 184 -17.86 10.84 2.11
CA ALA A 184 -18.07 11.95 3.03
C ALA A 184 -16.97 12.03 4.11
N HIS A 185 -16.59 10.87 4.69
CA HIS A 185 -15.52 10.83 5.69
C HIS A 185 -14.16 11.18 5.07
N LEU A 186 -13.83 10.62 3.92
CA LEU A 186 -12.53 10.86 3.28
C LEU A 186 -12.40 12.29 2.72
N ASN A 187 -13.45 12.86 2.13
CA ASN A 187 -13.46 14.28 1.72
C ASN A 187 -13.41 15.25 2.92
N ARG A 188 -13.76 14.80 4.12
CA ARG A 188 -13.54 15.58 5.34
C ARG A 188 -12.09 15.51 5.83
N LEU A 189 -11.43 14.36 5.62
CA LEU A 189 -10.08 14.10 6.13
C LEU A 189 -8.97 14.58 5.17
N TYR A 190 -9.25 14.69 3.88
CA TYR A 190 -8.27 15.06 2.86
C TYR A 190 -8.70 16.29 2.08
N ASP A 191 -7.72 17.16 1.76
CA ASP A 191 -7.96 18.35 0.93
C ASP A 191 -8.11 18.00 -0.56
N ALA A 192 -7.46 16.91 -1.03
CA ALA A 192 -7.58 16.46 -2.40
C ALA A 192 -8.96 15.80 -2.63
N PRO A 193 -9.56 16.00 -3.83
CA PRO A 193 -10.80 15.32 -4.20
C PRO A 193 -10.67 13.80 -4.06
N VAL A 194 -11.71 13.17 -3.53
CA VAL A 194 -11.80 11.70 -3.41
C VAL A 194 -12.83 11.19 -4.40
N GLU A 195 -12.40 10.30 -5.29
CA GLU A 195 -13.23 9.68 -6.33
C GLU A 195 -13.43 8.19 -6.04
N MET A 196 -14.69 7.74 -6.14
CA MET A 196 -15.04 6.35 -5.94
C MET A 196 -14.83 5.57 -7.24
N LEU A 197 -14.02 4.53 -7.17
CA LEU A 197 -13.85 3.53 -8.22
C LEU A 197 -15.06 2.58 -8.27
N GLU A 198 -15.26 1.91 -9.39
CA GLU A 198 -16.37 0.97 -9.54
C GLU A 198 -16.13 -0.33 -8.78
N SER A 199 -14.89 -0.83 -8.78
CA SER A 199 -14.53 -2.11 -8.18
C SER A 199 -13.26 -2.02 -7.35
N PHE A 200 -13.19 -2.79 -6.26
CA PHE A 200 -11.96 -2.94 -5.49
C PHE A 200 -10.84 -3.64 -6.28
N LEU A 201 -11.19 -4.37 -7.34
CA LEU A 201 -10.22 -4.96 -8.26
C LEU A 201 -9.32 -3.92 -8.91
N GLU A 202 -9.79 -2.69 -9.13
CA GLU A 202 -8.97 -1.60 -9.65
C GLU A 202 -7.80 -1.23 -8.71
N ILE A 203 -7.98 -1.40 -7.40
CA ILE A 203 -6.92 -1.23 -6.40
C ILE A 203 -6.00 -2.45 -6.41
N THR A 204 -6.58 -3.64 -6.36
CA THR A 204 -5.85 -4.91 -6.26
C THR A 204 -4.97 -5.17 -7.49
N LEU A 205 -5.44 -4.81 -8.69
CA LEU A 205 -4.76 -5.04 -9.96
C LEU A 205 -3.85 -3.89 -10.40
N THR A 206 -3.85 -2.76 -9.70
CA THR A 206 -2.92 -1.67 -10.01
C THR A 206 -1.48 -2.17 -9.89
N PRO A 207 -0.73 -2.19 -11.02
CA PRO A 207 0.57 -2.85 -11.09
C PRO A 207 1.63 -1.93 -10.48
N GLY A 208 1.86 -1.92 -9.27
CA GLY A 208 2.90 -1.09 -8.66
C GLY A 208 4.10 -1.93 -8.22
N ASN A 209 4.39 -1.81 -6.95
CA ASN A 209 5.53 -2.43 -6.31
C ASN A 209 5.71 -3.92 -6.60
N PRO A 210 4.65 -4.77 -6.64
CA PRO A 210 4.84 -6.20 -6.86
C PRO A 210 5.61 -6.53 -8.14
N ILE A 211 5.27 -5.92 -9.27
CA ILE A 211 5.99 -6.16 -10.53
C ILE A 211 7.26 -5.31 -10.65
N MET A 212 7.29 -4.10 -10.09
CA MET A 212 8.47 -3.23 -10.16
C MET A 212 9.64 -3.78 -9.36
N HIS A 213 9.44 -4.02 -8.07
CA HIS A 213 10.52 -4.46 -7.19
C HIS A 213 11.06 -5.82 -7.61
N SER A 214 10.17 -6.78 -7.84
CA SER A 214 10.56 -8.15 -8.18
C SER A 214 11.27 -8.24 -9.54
N SER A 215 10.83 -7.48 -10.56
CA SER A 215 11.50 -7.47 -11.87
C SER A 215 12.91 -6.88 -11.80
N VAL A 216 13.08 -5.78 -11.05
CA VAL A 216 14.41 -5.16 -10.89
C VAL A 216 15.33 -6.06 -10.08
N ILE A 217 14.85 -6.67 -8.99
CA ILE A 217 15.61 -7.65 -8.21
C ILE A 217 16.02 -8.83 -9.11
N TYR A 218 15.09 -9.36 -9.90
CA TYR A 218 15.37 -10.45 -10.83
C TYR A 218 16.43 -10.06 -11.88
N GLY A 219 16.38 -8.83 -12.38
CA GLY A 219 17.39 -8.29 -13.28
C GLY A 219 18.75 -8.09 -12.62
N LEU A 220 18.80 -7.79 -11.33
CA LEU A 220 20.05 -7.60 -10.58
C LEU A 220 20.72 -8.93 -10.25
N ILE A 221 19.98 -9.89 -9.69
CA ILE A 221 20.54 -11.10 -9.08
C ILE A 221 19.91 -12.42 -9.56
N GLY A 222 18.99 -12.37 -10.53
CA GLY A 222 18.38 -13.54 -11.14
C GLY A 222 19.36 -14.33 -12.04
N PRO A 223 18.88 -15.38 -12.71
CA PRO A 223 19.72 -16.25 -13.57
C PRO A 223 20.47 -15.49 -14.67
N PHE A 224 19.86 -14.42 -15.19
CA PHE A 224 20.44 -13.56 -16.23
C PHE A 224 20.87 -12.19 -15.67
N GLY A 225 20.96 -12.12 -14.32
CA GLY A 225 21.21 -10.88 -13.63
C GLY A 225 22.63 -10.36 -13.80
N GLN A 226 22.77 -9.06 -13.58
CA GLN A 226 24.04 -8.35 -13.65
C GLN A 226 25.06 -8.85 -12.62
N TRP A 227 24.59 -9.33 -11.46
CA TRP A 227 25.40 -9.77 -10.33
C TRP A 227 25.35 -11.27 -10.17
N HIS A 228 26.18 -11.99 -10.94
CA HIS A 228 26.19 -13.47 -11.00
C HIS A 228 26.43 -14.15 -9.65
N ASN A 229 27.24 -13.55 -8.78
CA ASN A 229 27.48 -14.04 -7.43
C ASN A 229 26.42 -13.59 -6.41
N ARG A 230 25.44 -12.76 -6.83
CA ARG A 230 24.39 -12.16 -5.99
C ARG A 230 24.91 -11.32 -4.81
N GLN A 231 26.15 -10.83 -4.90
CA GLN A 231 26.78 -10.00 -3.88
C GLN A 231 27.14 -8.62 -4.44
N PHE A 232 27.08 -7.63 -3.57
CA PHE A 232 27.35 -6.24 -3.89
C PHE A 232 28.45 -5.71 -2.97
N GLY A 233 29.48 -5.08 -3.52
CA GLY A 233 30.55 -4.45 -2.76
C GLY A 233 30.17 -3.08 -2.19
N LYS A 234 29.00 -2.54 -2.52
CA LYS A 234 28.47 -1.25 -2.04
C LYS A 234 26.95 -1.21 -2.18
N PRO A 235 26.25 -0.35 -1.44
CA PRO A 235 24.84 -0.05 -1.67
C PRO A 235 24.61 0.43 -3.12
N ILE A 236 23.46 0.07 -3.69
CA ILE A 236 23.03 0.47 -5.03
C ILE A 236 21.70 1.20 -5.01
N CYS A 237 21.53 2.15 -5.91
CA CYS A 237 20.23 2.79 -6.17
C CYS A 237 19.50 1.98 -7.22
N TRP A 238 18.60 1.11 -6.78
CA TRP A 238 18.03 0.09 -7.67
C TRP A 238 17.22 0.61 -8.85
N TRP A 239 16.68 1.83 -8.78
CA TRP A 239 15.98 2.44 -9.92
C TRP A 239 16.96 3.06 -10.93
N SER A 240 17.84 3.93 -10.46
CA SER A 240 18.82 4.59 -11.33
C SER A 240 19.91 3.64 -11.85
N GLU A 241 20.16 2.55 -11.14
CA GLU A 241 21.08 1.47 -11.54
C GLU A 241 20.33 0.22 -12.05
N CYS A 242 19.05 0.34 -12.40
CA CYS A 242 18.24 -0.76 -12.94
C CYS A 242 18.91 -1.34 -14.18
N PRO A 243 19.18 -2.66 -14.25
CA PRO A 243 19.76 -3.28 -15.44
C PRO A 243 18.73 -3.39 -16.57
N GLU A 244 19.21 -3.45 -17.82
CA GLU A 244 18.34 -3.61 -18.99
C GLU A 244 17.42 -4.82 -18.89
N ILE A 245 17.95 -5.94 -18.40
CA ILE A 245 17.16 -7.16 -18.21
C ILE A 245 16.05 -6.98 -17.16
N GLY A 246 16.26 -6.17 -16.11
CA GLY A 246 15.24 -5.85 -15.13
C GLY A 246 14.09 -5.03 -15.73
N ALA A 247 14.42 -4.01 -16.54
CA ALA A 247 13.41 -3.22 -17.24
C ALA A 247 12.68 -4.05 -18.32
N TYR A 248 13.38 -4.95 -19.02
CA TYR A 248 12.76 -5.89 -19.95
C TYR A 248 11.69 -6.76 -19.27
N PHE A 249 12.04 -7.40 -18.15
CA PHE A 249 11.08 -8.20 -17.41
C PHE A 249 9.92 -7.36 -16.88
N LEU A 250 10.19 -6.14 -16.41
CA LEU A 250 9.15 -5.23 -15.95
C LEU A 250 8.13 -4.90 -17.05
N GLU A 251 8.59 -4.59 -18.26
CA GLU A 251 7.70 -4.34 -19.40
C GLU A 251 6.86 -5.57 -19.77
N ARG A 252 7.44 -6.78 -19.66
CA ARG A 252 6.72 -8.03 -19.92
C ARG A 252 5.68 -8.33 -18.87
N CYS A 253 6.05 -8.19 -17.60
CA CYS A 253 5.13 -8.38 -16.47
C CYS A 253 3.97 -7.38 -16.49
N ASP A 254 4.25 -6.12 -16.83
CA ASP A 254 3.21 -5.11 -17.00
C ASP A 254 2.26 -5.49 -18.15
N GLY A 255 2.79 -5.90 -19.30
CA GLY A 255 1.98 -6.38 -20.43
C GLY A 255 1.10 -7.59 -20.07
N GLU A 256 1.62 -8.54 -19.30
CA GLU A 256 0.86 -9.70 -18.81
C GLU A 256 -0.23 -9.27 -17.81
N SER A 257 0.08 -8.35 -16.90
CA SER A 257 -0.90 -7.78 -15.97
C SER A 257 -2.03 -7.06 -16.69
N GLN A 258 -1.72 -6.23 -17.72
CA GLN A 258 -2.72 -5.59 -18.56
C GLN A 258 -3.59 -6.58 -19.35
N GLN A 259 -2.99 -7.68 -19.80
CA GLN A 259 -3.76 -8.76 -20.46
C GLN A 259 -4.70 -9.45 -19.48
N LEU A 260 -4.24 -9.72 -18.25
CA LEU A 260 -5.07 -10.28 -17.18
C LEU A 260 -6.26 -9.37 -16.89
N CYS A 261 -6.04 -8.05 -16.74
CA CYS A 261 -7.10 -7.07 -16.53
C CYS A 261 -8.18 -7.14 -17.62
N LYS A 262 -7.79 -7.18 -18.90
CA LYS A 262 -8.74 -7.29 -20.02
C LYS A 262 -9.59 -8.57 -19.99
N VAL A 263 -9.05 -9.66 -19.46
CA VAL A 263 -9.82 -10.92 -19.30
C VAL A 263 -10.79 -10.80 -18.13
N ILE A 264 -10.36 -10.20 -17.02
CA ILE A 264 -11.17 -9.95 -15.84
C ILE A 264 -12.35 -9.03 -16.18
N GLU A 265 -12.09 -7.88 -16.85
CA GLU A 265 -13.11 -6.94 -17.31
C GLU A 265 -14.24 -7.65 -18.07
N ARG A 266 -13.87 -8.48 -19.06
CA ARG A 266 -14.84 -9.20 -19.87
C ARG A 266 -15.60 -10.28 -19.10
N LYS A 267 -14.91 -10.98 -18.19
CA LYS A 267 -15.50 -12.12 -17.47
C LYS A 267 -16.39 -11.67 -16.31
N LEU A 268 -16.02 -10.62 -15.62
CA LEU A 268 -16.75 -10.11 -14.46
C LEU A 268 -17.63 -8.89 -14.79
N SER A 269 -17.56 -8.37 -16.02
CA SER A 269 -18.28 -7.17 -16.44
C SER A 269 -18.01 -5.96 -15.56
N VAL A 270 -16.75 -5.76 -15.17
CA VAL A 270 -16.24 -4.63 -14.36
C VAL A 270 -15.43 -3.69 -15.22
N ASP A 271 -15.42 -2.40 -14.88
CA ASP A 271 -14.50 -1.43 -15.48
C ASP A 271 -13.16 -1.44 -14.72
N LEU A 272 -12.06 -1.67 -15.44
CA LEU A 272 -10.69 -1.61 -14.93
C LEU A 272 -9.87 -0.55 -15.68
N SER A 273 -10.50 0.41 -16.32
CA SER A 273 -9.84 1.45 -17.13
C SER A 273 -8.88 2.31 -16.32
N SER A 274 -9.06 2.40 -15.00
CA SER A 274 -8.14 3.07 -14.10
C SER A 274 -6.84 2.27 -13.85
N VAL A 275 -6.79 0.99 -14.23
CA VAL A 275 -5.58 0.15 -14.13
C VAL A 275 -4.75 0.31 -15.40
N ARG A 276 -3.92 1.33 -15.42
CA ARG A 276 -3.16 1.76 -16.60
C ARG A 276 -1.81 1.04 -16.69
N PRO A 277 -1.17 1.02 -17.88
CA PRO A 277 0.20 0.57 -18.01
C PRO A 277 1.13 1.31 -17.06
N LEU A 278 2.00 0.57 -16.39
CA LEU A 278 2.85 1.10 -15.31
C LEU A 278 3.73 2.27 -15.77
N LYS A 279 4.28 2.21 -16.99
CA LYS A 279 5.09 3.31 -17.52
C LYS A 279 4.30 4.61 -17.59
N ASP A 280 3.05 4.53 -18.05
CA ASP A 280 2.19 5.71 -18.17
C ASP A 280 1.81 6.27 -16.79
N GLU A 281 1.54 5.40 -15.81
CA GLU A 281 1.30 5.84 -14.42
C GLU A 281 2.53 6.53 -13.80
N ILE A 282 3.74 6.00 -14.04
CA ILE A 282 4.96 6.65 -13.53
C ILE A 282 5.18 8.01 -14.20
N VAL A 283 4.97 8.09 -15.51
CA VAL A 283 5.15 9.34 -16.27
C VAL A 283 4.13 10.38 -15.82
N ASP A 284 2.88 10.01 -15.63
CA ASP A 284 1.85 10.94 -15.14
C ASP A 284 2.12 11.41 -13.70
N ALA A 285 2.61 10.52 -12.85
CA ALA A 285 2.89 10.85 -11.46
C ALA A 285 4.12 11.74 -11.27
N HIS A 286 5.11 11.66 -12.16
CA HIS A 286 6.41 12.29 -11.98
C HIS A 286 6.85 13.21 -13.14
N GLY A 287 6.09 13.30 -14.21
CA GLY A 287 6.25 14.14 -15.41
C GLY A 287 7.56 14.93 -15.54
N ASP A 288 7.58 16.13 -14.97
CA ASP A 288 8.73 17.05 -15.05
C ASP A 288 10.02 16.54 -14.38
N GLN A 289 9.93 15.50 -13.54
CA GLN A 289 11.08 14.88 -12.87
C GLN A 289 11.72 13.78 -13.72
N ILE A 290 11.11 13.40 -14.85
CA ILE A 290 11.60 12.37 -15.77
C ILE A 290 12.24 13.06 -16.98
N ARG A 291 13.55 12.85 -17.19
CA ARG A 291 14.28 13.46 -18.32
C ARG A 291 14.05 12.73 -19.65
N ASP A 292 13.83 11.43 -19.59
CA ASP A 292 13.61 10.58 -20.76
C ASP A 292 12.50 9.55 -20.46
N SER A 293 11.36 9.70 -21.14
CA SER A 293 10.18 8.86 -20.98
C SER A 293 9.97 7.84 -22.11
N HIS A 294 10.97 7.62 -22.98
CA HIS A 294 10.82 6.76 -24.15
C HIS A 294 10.61 5.29 -23.79
N THR A 295 11.43 4.74 -22.92
CA THR A 295 11.41 3.33 -22.50
C THR A 295 11.19 3.22 -21.00
N MET A 296 10.76 2.06 -20.51
CA MET A 296 10.69 1.80 -19.06
C MET A 296 12.05 2.02 -18.40
N LEU A 297 13.13 1.53 -19.03
CA LEU A 297 14.48 1.69 -18.51
C LEU A 297 14.88 3.17 -18.38
N SER A 298 14.60 3.99 -19.40
CA SER A 298 14.94 5.42 -19.35
C SER A 298 14.07 6.16 -18.34
N VAL A 299 12.79 5.80 -18.19
CA VAL A 299 11.91 6.33 -17.13
C VAL A 299 12.49 6.06 -15.74
N LEU A 300 12.84 4.79 -15.44
CA LEU A 300 13.38 4.44 -14.13
C LEU A 300 14.71 5.17 -13.83
N ARG A 301 15.64 5.16 -14.80
CA ARG A 301 16.97 5.73 -14.61
C ARG A 301 17.01 7.26 -14.56
N SER A 302 16.09 7.92 -15.27
CA SER A 302 16.08 9.38 -15.38
C SER A 302 15.12 10.08 -14.41
N ASN A 303 14.28 9.33 -13.70
CA ASN A 303 13.32 9.89 -12.75
C ASN A 303 14.03 10.39 -11.49
N GLN A 304 14.01 11.71 -11.29
CA GLN A 304 14.64 12.35 -10.14
C GLN A 304 13.95 11.99 -8.81
N ALA A 305 12.66 11.67 -8.83
CA ALA A 305 11.94 11.21 -7.64
C ALA A 305 12.46 9.86 -7.12
N TYR A 306 13.12 9.08 -7.98
CA TYR A 306 13.71 7.78 -7.64
C TYR A 306 15.19 7.86 -7.28
N ALA A 307 15.80 9.03 -7.44
CA ALA A 307 17.22 9.21 -7.12
C ALA A 307 17.51 8.96 -5.64
N GLY A 308 18.55 8.19 -5.38
CA GLY A 308 18.99 7.90 -4.01
C GLY A 308 18.18 6.83 -3.27
N ILE A 309 17.14 6.24 -3.88
CA ILE A 309 16.41 5.14 -3.27
C ILE A 309 17.27 3.87 -3.37
N LEU A 310 17.74 3.41 -2.22
CA LEU A 310 18.62 2.24 -2.12
C LEU A 310 17.83 0.93 -2.21
N ALA A 311 18.41 -0.07 -2.85
CA ALA A 311 17.94 -1.44 -2.79
C ALA A 311 18.03 -1.97 -1.34
N PRO A 312 17.13 -2.87 -0.94
CA PRO A 312 17.13 -3.43 0.41
C PRO A 312 18.27 -4.46 0.57
N LEU A 313 19.47 -3.98 0.82
CA LEU A 313 20.67 -4.79 0.98
C LEU A 313 21.06 -4.91 2.45
N ILE A 314 21.50 -6.11 2.83
CA ILE A 314 22.04 -6.42 4.16
C ILE A 314 23.44 -7.05 4.02
N PRO A 315 24.29 -7.01 5.04
CA PRO A 315 25.54 -7.77 5.04
C PRO A 315 25.29 -9.27 4.84
N ASP A 316 26.08 -9.91 3.96
CA ASP A 316 25.99 -11.36 3.70
C ASP A 316 26.20 -12.19 4.96
N THR A 317 27.16 -11.74 5.81
CA THR A 317 27.34 -12.23 7.18
C THR A 317 27.61 -11.04 8.10
N PRO A 318 27.46 -11.16 9.43
CA PRO A 318 27.61 -10.05 10.36
C PRO A 318 28.93 -9.27 10.27
N SER A 319 29.98 -9.90 9.72
CA SER A 319 31.31 -9.30 9.52
C SER A 319 31.68 -9.09 8.05
N SER A 320 30.75 -9.32 7.13
CA SER A 320 31.01 -9.18 5.70
C SER A 320 30.91 -7.74 5.23
N GLU A 321 31.86 -7.32 4.39
CA GLU A 321 31.76 -6.08 3.63
C GLU A 321 30.84 -6.25 2.40
N ASN A 322 30.61 -7.50 1.95
CA ASN A 322 29.72 -7.81 0.86
C ASN A 322 28.27 -7.77 1.35
N LEU A 323 27.41 -7.22 0.51
CA LEU A 323 25.98 -7.12 0.74
C LEU A 323 25.24 -8.11 -0.14
N ILE A 324 24.11 -8.59 0.34
CA ILE A 324 23.12 -9.37 -0.43
C ILE A 324 21.76 -8.70 -0.39
N MET A 325 20.90 -9.04 -1.33
CA MET A 325 19.50 -8.62 -1.29
C MET A 325 18.82 -9.27 -0.08
N ASP A 326 18.20 -8.47 0.79
CA ASP A 326 17.51 -8.96 1.97
C ASP A 326 16.27 -9.81 1.59
N PRO A 327 16.28 -11.14 1.81
CA PRO A 327 15.15 -12.01 1.48
C PRO A 327 13.92 -11.78 2.38
N LYS A 328 14.06 -10.99 3.45
CA LYS A 328 12.98 -10.61 4.37
C LYS A 328 12.53 -9.17 4.19
N SER A 329 13.03 -8.49 3.15
CA SER A 329 12.56 -7.14 2.85
C SER A 329 11.11 -7.13 2.40
N ARG A 330 10.48 -5.95 2.47
CA ARG A 330 9.13 -5.74 1.94
C ARG A 330 8.96 -6.20 0.50
N ALA A 331 10.01 -6.06 -0.32
CA ALA A 331 9.99 -6.52 -1.70
C ALA A 331 9.70 -8.02 -1.85
N PHE A 332 10.06 -8.81 -0.87
CA PHE A 332 9.75 -10.25 -0.84
C PHE A 332 8.53 -10.56 0.01
N GLU A 333 8.51 -10.10 1.27
CA GLU A 333 7.44 -10.44 2.22
C GLU A 333 6.09 -9.81 1.85
N GLU A 334 6.05 -8.70 1.15
CA GLU A 334 4.82 -8.05 0.70
C GLU A 334 4.60 -8.24 -0.80
N ASP A 335 5.54 -7.79 -1.63
CA ASP A 335 5.30 -7.68 -3.07
C ASP A 335 5.28 -9.05 -3.75
N VAL A 336 6.17 -9.96 -3.38
CA VAL A 336 6.16 -11.33 -3.91
C VAL A 336 5.06 -12.17 -3.28
N ALA A 337 5.03 -12.25 -1.94
CA ALA A 337 4.14 -13.17 -1.24
C ALA A 337 2.67 -12.75 -1.30
N PHE A 338 2.38 -11.46 -1.32
CA PHE A 338 0.99 -10.97 -1.34
C PHE A 338 0.59 -10.37 -2.67
N GLY A 339 1.51 -9.77 -3.41
CA GLY A 339 1.24 -9.17 -4.71
C GLY A 339 1.33 -10.17 -5.86
N LEU A 340 2.54 -10.68 -6.17
CA LEU A 340 2.72 -11.60 -7.30
C LEU A 340 1.96 -12.91 -7.12
N ALA A 341 1.91 -13.48 -5.91
CA ALA A 341 1.15 -14.70 -5.63
C ALA A 341 -0.31 -14.56 -6.06
N LEU A 342 -0.90 -13.39 -5.81
CA LEU A 342 -2.28 -13.11 -6.20
C LEU A 342 -2.46 -13.05 -7.72
N LEU A 343 -1.57 -12.34 -8.43
CA LEU A 343 -1.61 -12.26 -9.90
C LEU A 343 -1.46 -13.63 -10.55
N VAL A 344 -0.52 -14.45 -10.07
CA VAL A 344 -0.31 -15.83 -10.55
C VAL A 344 -1.56 -16.68 -10.35
N GLU A 345 -2.18 -16.62 -9.18
CA GLU A 345 -3.40 -17.39 -8.89
C GLU A 345 -4.60 -16.93 -9.74
N MET A 346 -4.76 -15.61 -9.93
CA MET A 346 -5.78 -15.06 -10.83
C MET A 346 -5.57 -15.54 -12.27
N GLY A 347 -4.34 -15.46 -12.78
CA GLY A 347 -3.98 -15.97 -14.11
C GLY A 347 -4.32 -17.45 -14.25
N ARG A 348 -3.95 -18.28 -13.27
CA ARG A 348 -4.23 -19.71 -13.24
C ARG A 348 -5.73 -20.02 -13.30
N ARG A 349 -6.55 -19.34 -12.47
CA ARG A 349 -8.01 -19.55 -12.44
C ARG A 349 -8.74 -19.09 -13.70
N LEU A 350 -8.19 -18.06 -14.34
CA LEU A 350 -8.74 -17.53 -15.60
C LEU A 350 -8.15 -18.19 -16.84
N SER A 351 -7.18 -19.09 -16.68
CA SER A 351 -6.40 -19.69 -17.78
C SER A 351 -5.72 -18.63 -18.67
N VAL A 352 -5.23 -17.56 -18.03
CA VAL A 352 -4.42 -16.51 -18.67
C VAL A 352 -2.96 -16.83 -18.41
N PRO A 353 -2.15 -17.08 -19.43
CA PRO A 353 -0.73 -17.36 -19.25
C PRO A 353 0.02 -16.08 -18.82
N LEU A 354 0.81 -16.18 -17.75
CA LEU A 354 1.64 -15.11 -17.19
C LEU A 354 3.10 -15.58 -17.08
N PRO A 355 3.75 -15.99 -18.18
CA PRO A 355 5.02 -16.71 -18.12
C PRO A 355 6.15 -15.91 -17.44
N HIS A 356 6.23 -14.58 -17.62
CA HIS A 356 7.28 -13.78 -16.99
C HIS A 356 6.97 -13.50 -15.52
N ILE A 357 5.72 -13.26 -15.17
CA ILE A 357 5.29 -13.11 -13.77
C ILE A 357 5.51 -14.42 -13.01
N GLU A 358 5.15 -15.56 -13.59
CA GLU A 358 5.34 -16.89 -13.00
C GLU A 358 6.84 -17.23 -12.84
N GLU A 359 7.67 -16.90 -13.80
CA GLU A 359 9.13 -17.09 -13.74
C GLU A 359 9.74 -16.28 -12.59
N ILE A 360 9.45 -14.98 -12.52
CA ILE A 360 9.95 -14.11 -11.45
C ILE A 360 9.44 -14.58 -10.09
N PHE A 361 8.15 -14.88 -9.99
CA PHE A 361 7.53 -15.38 -8.76
C PHE A 361 8.22 -16.65 -8.26
N GLY A 362 8.36 -17.67 -9.10
CA GLY A 362 9.00 -18.93 -8.74
C GLY A 362 10.46 -18.75 -8.31
N TRP A 363 11.20 -17.89 -9.00
CA TRP A 363 12.57 -17.56 -8.63
C TRP A 363 12.65 -16.82 -7.29
N CYS A 364 11.82 -15.79 -7.08
CA CYS A 364 11.78 -15.04 -5.84
C CYS A 364 11.39 -15.92 -4.64
N VAL A 365 10.38 -16.78 -4.81
CA VAL A 365 9.98 -17.75 -3.77
C VAL A 365 11.14 -18.67 -3.40
N THR A 366 11.90 -19.14 -4.39
CA THR A 366 13.08 -19.95 -4.15
C THR A 366 14.18 -19.17 -3.40
N TYR A 367 14.40 -17.91 -3.81
CA TYR A 367 15.41 -17.05 -3.18
C TYR A 367 15.11 -16.76 -1.71
N MET A 368 13.83 -16.49 -1.39
CA MET A 368 13.41 -16.22 0.00
C MET A 368 13.21 -17.48 0.85
N GLY A 369 13.43 -18.66 0.30
CA GLY A 369 13.32 -19.93 1.04
C GLY A 369 11.91 -20.48 1.20
N GLY A 370 10.95 -20.01 0.39
CA GLY A 370 9.56 -20.43 0.39
C GLY A 370 8.60 -19.35 0.88
N LEU A 371 7.30 -19.64 0.82
CA LEU A 371 6.23 -18.77 1.33
C LEU A 371 5.72 -19.30 2.66
N ALA A 372 5.86 -18.53 3.72
CA ALA A 372 5.26 -18.85 5.02
C ALA A 372 3.78 -18.42 5.10
N LYS A 373 3.47 -17.27 4.52
CA LYS A 373 2.13 -16.68 4.38
C LYS A 373 2.03 -15.96 3.04
N SER A 374 0.81 -15.85 2.51
CA SER A 374 0.57 -15.14 1.26
C SER A 374 -0.86 -14.64 1.15
N SER A 375 -1.16 -13.88 0.10
CA SER A 375 -2.53 -13.49 -0.25
C SER A 375 -3.45 -14.68 -0.52
N LEU A 376 -2.88 -15.85 -0.85
CA LEU A 376 -3.65 -17.08 -1.08
C LEU A 376 -4.35 -17.59 0.18
N ASP A 377 -3.89 -17.18 1.37
CA ASP A 377 -4.50 -17.56 2.65
C ASP A 377 -5.91 -16.98 2.81
N TYR A 378 -6.22 -15.88 2.10
CA TYR A 378 -7.52 -15.21 2.16
C TYR A 378 -8.18 -14.99 0.80
N PHE A 379 -7.51 -15.32 -0.30
CA PHE A 379 -8.10 -15.19 -1.62
C PHE A 379 -9.35 -16.08 -1.74
N PRO A 380 -10.52 -15.55 -2.17
CA PRO A 380 -11.77 -16.32 -2.16
C PRO A 380 -11.69 -17.58 -3.03
N HIS A 381 -12.05 -18.72 -2.49
CA HIS A 381 -12.03 -19.99 -3.22
C HIS A 381 -12.97 -19.99 -4.44
N SER A 382 -14.08 -19.27 -4.35
CA SER A 382 -15.09 -19.16 -5.40
C SER A 382 -14.74 -18.16 -6.50
N TRP A 383 -13.69 -17.34 -6.33
CA TRP A 383 -13.32 -16.38 -7.37
C TRP A 383 -12.76 -17.08 -8.63
N PRO A 384 -13.10 -16.65 -9.85
CA PRO A 384 -14.11 -15.67 -10.19
C PRO A 384 -15.51 -16.31 -10.21
N THR A 385 -16.41 -15.85 -9.37
CA THR A 385 -17.82 -16.23 -9.49
C THR A 385 -18.51 -15.33 -10.51
N GLU A 386 -19.23 -15.91 -11.46
CA GLU A 386 -20.21 -15.18 -12.24
C GLU A 386 -21.32 -14.74 -11.28
N GLY A 387 -21.45 -13.43 -11.07
CA GLY A 387 -22.59 -12.89 -10.35
C GLY A 387 -22.32 -12.12 -9.07
N HIS A 388 -21.32 -11.26 -9.00
CA HIS A 388 -21.41 -10.09 -8.14
C HIS A 388 -22.13 -8.96 -8.90
N LYS A 389 -23.38 -9.24 -9.26
CA LYS A 389 -24.40 -8.23 -9.51
C LYS A 389 -25.38 -8.33 -8.36
N LEU A 390 -25.23 -7.46 -7.39
CA LEU A 390 -26.32 -7.06 -6.53
C LEU A 390 -26.80 -5.69 -6.93
#